data_455709cd257f512f3e0efa0d488d80b4
#
_entry.id   455709cd257f512f3e0efa0d488d80b4
#
_cell.length_a   1.000
_cell.length_b   1.000
_cell.length_c   1.000
_cell.angle_alpha   90.00
_cell.angle_beta   90.00
_cell.angle_gamma   90.00
#
_symmetry.space_group_name_H-M   'P 1'
#
loop_
_entity.id
_entity.type
_entity.pdbx_description
1 polymer ?
#
loop_
_entity_poly.entity_id
_entity_poly.type
_entity_poly.pdbx_seq_one_letter_code
_entity_poly.pdbx_strand_id
1 'polypeptide(L)'
;MSKVNDLKQENEIKIRECLYDGQIWTKNDLAYKTSLSLATTTNILQEMLKSREIEYVSDSMSTGGRKSKEYQLYKDYKHLLKIVLKKNKKSYEFIFEIIDLYDQIVYQKNYSSLKGTVEEFLKMLKEVLKKGQEIAVICLSLPGVCDQGMIDLCDFEDIQNKNILEILKKEIKQKIIIENDVNCASIGFYFVFLF
;
A
#
# COMPACT_ATOMS: atom_id res chain seq x y z
N MET A 1 -24.41 0.42 11.72
CA MET A 1 -23.32 -0.41 12.30
C MET A 1 -23.41 -0.30 13.81
N SER A 2 -23.12 -1.34 14.59
CA SER A 2 -23.26 -1.27 16.04
C SER A 2 -22.00 -0.62 16.64
N LYS A 3 -22.16 0.21 17.69
CA LYS A 3 -21.05 0.85 18.45
C LYS A 3 -19.92 -0.14 18.85
N VAL A 4 -20.24 -1.42 19.01
CA VAL A 4 -19.27 -2.48 19.36
C VAL A 4 -18.33 -2.80 18.19
N ASN A 5 -18.84 -2.80 16.95
CA ASN A 5 -18.00 -3.02 15.75
C ASN A 5 -17.06 -1.84 15.50
N ASP A 6 -17.54 -0.61 15.74
CA ASP A 6 -16.74 0.60 15.55
C ASP A 6 -15.57 0.61 16.54
N LEU A 7 -15.82 0.28 17.82
CA LEU A 7 -14.77 0.19 18.85
C LEU A 7 -13.75 -0.92 18.55
N LYS A 8 -14.21 -2.07 18.02
CA LYS A 8 -13.30 -3.16 17.62
C LYS A 8 -12.37 -2.69 16.51
N GLN A 9 -12.90 -2.05 15.47
CA GLN A 9 -12.11 -1.53 14.36
C GLN A 9 -11.09 -0.47 14.82
N GLU A 10 -11.48 0.45 15.69
CA GLU A 10 -10.56 1.43 16.27
C GLU A 10 -9.39 0.77 17.01
N ASN A 11 -9.66 -0.26 17.81
CA ASN A 11 -8.62 -0.99 18.53
C ASN A 11 -7.68 -1.75 17.60
N GLU A 12 -8.21 -2.33 16.51
CA GLU A 12 -7.40 -2.97 15.48
C GLU A 12 -6.49 -1.96 14.77
N ILE A 13 -7.01 -0.76 14.44
CA ILE A 13 -6.22 0.31 13.82
C ILE A 13 -5.05 0.70 14.71
N LYS A 14 -5.28 0.93 16.02
CA LYS A 14 -4.20 1.27 16.96
C LYS A 14 -3.07 0.24 16.99
N ILE A 15 -3.41 -1.05 16.93
CA ILE A 15 -2.39 -2.12 16.89
C ILE A 15 -1.66 -2.12 15.56
N ARG A 16 -2.38 -1.94 14.42
CA ARG A 16 -1.75 -1.82 13.10
C ARG A 16 -0.78 -0.66 13.03
N GLU A 17 -1.17 0.51 13.53
CA GLU A 17 -0.30 1.70 13.56
C GLU A 17 1.03 1.44 14.28
N CYS A 18 1.01 0.67 15.38
CA CYS A 18 2.26 0.26 16.04
C CYS A 18 3.09 -0.69 15.16
N LEU A 19 2.44 -1.67 14.53
CA LEU A 19 3.13 -2.70 13.75
C LEU A 19 3.71 -2.15 12.43
N TYR A 20 3.12 -1.09 11.87
CA TYR A 20 3.59 -0.44 10.63
C TYR A 20 4.89 0.36 10.79
N ASP A 21 5.40 0.54 12.03
CA ASP A 21 6.72 1.15 12.24
C ASP A 21 7.89 0.20 11.88
N GLY A 22 7.58 -1.05 11.48
CA GLY A 22 8.56 -2.05 11.10
C GLY A 22 9.30 -2.70 12.27
N GLN A 23 8.92 -2.39 13.51
CA GLN A 23 9.54 -2.97 14.69
C GLN A 23 8.93 -4.32 15.08
N ILE A 24 9.67 -5.05 15.90
CA ILE A 24 9.21 -6.29 16.52
C ILE A 24 8.57 -5.96 17.86
N TRP A 25 7.35 -6.43 18.09
CA TRP A 25 6.56 -6.10 19.24
C TRP A 25 6.18 -7.34 20.07
N THR A 26 6.26 -7.24 21.40
CA THR A 26 5.59 -8.20 22.27
C THR A 26 4.13 -7.78 22.50
N LYS A 27 3.29 -8.73 22.90
CA LYS A 27 1.90 -8.44 23.30
C LYS A 27 1.82 -7.39 24.42
N ASN A 28 2.74 -7.43 25.35
CA ASN A 28 2.75 -6.51 26.51
C ASN A 28 3.08 -5.09 26.05
N ASP A 29 4.06 -4.93 25.16
CA ASP A 29 4.44 -3.63 24.62
C ASP A 29 3.30 -3.02 23.79
N LEU A 30 2.65 -3.82 22.96
CA LEU A 30 1.46 -3.38 22.21
C LEU A 30 0.31 -2.98 23.15
N ALA A 31 0.01 -3.77 24.17
CA ALA A 31 -1.02 -3.43 25.15
C ALA A 31 -0.72 -2.11 25.88
N TYR A 32 0.54 -1.91 26.28
CA TYR A 32 1.00 -0.68 26.92
C TYR A 32 0.91 0.51 25.96
N LYS A 33 1.48 0.40 24.74
CA LYS A 33 1.53 1.48 23.75
C LYS A 33 0.16 1.94 23.31
N THR A 34 -0.79 1.00 23.14
CA THR A 34 -2.15 1.28 22.67
C THR A 34 -3.15 1.57 23.79
N SER A 35 -2.74 1.41 25.06
CA SER A 35 -3.62 1.49 26.24
C SER A 35 -4.80 0.49 26.19
N LEU A 36 -4.61 -0.65 25.52
CA LEU A 36 -5.58 -1.73 25.45
C LEU A 36 -5.34 -2.77 26.56
N SER A 37 -6.41 -3.49 26.97
CA SER A 37 -6.24 -4.63 27.85
C SER A 37 -5.44 -5.75 27.18
N LEU A 38 -4.68 -6.54 27.96
CA LEU A 38 -3.97 -7.72 27.47
C LEU A 38 -4.91 -8.72 26.77
N ALA A 39 -6.15 -8.84 27.24
CA ALA A 39 -7.16 -9.71 26.65
C ALA A 39 -7.55 -9.20 25.25
N THR A 40 -7.85 -7.91 25.12
CA THR A 40 -8.17 -7.27 23.83
C THR A 40 -7.03 -7.42 22.84
N THR A 41 -5.81 -7.07 23.27
CA THR A 41 -4.60 -7.20 22.44
C THR A 41 -4.38 -8.64 21.99
N THR A 42 -4.56 -9.61 22.90
CA THR A 42 -4.39 -11.03 22.56
C THR A 42 -5.39 -11.47 21.49
N ASN A 43 -6.65 -11.08 21.61
CA ASN A 43 -7.69 -11.45 20.65
C ASN A 43 -7.39 -10.86 19.27
N ILE A 44 -7.00 -9.58 19.19
CA ILE A 44 -6.65 -8.92 17.94
C ILE A 44 -5.44 -9.60 17.28
N LEU A 45 -4.37 -9.84 18.05
CA LEU A 45 -3.18 -10.52 17.50
C LEU A 45 -3.50 -11.95 17.01
N GLN A 46 -4.41 -12.67 17.66
CA GLN A 46 -4.86 -13.99 17.19
C GLN A 46 -5.62 -13.90 15.87
N GLU A 47 -6.47 -12.88 15.69
CA GLU A 47 -7.17 -12.65 14.44
C GLU A 47 -6.19 -12.29 13.32
N MET A 48 -5.22 -11.39 13.59
CA MET A 48 -4.17 -11.00 12.65
C MET A 48 -3.25 -12.17 12.25
N LEU A 49 -2.91 -13.07 13.18
CA LEU A 49 -2.17 -14.29 12.86
C LEU A 49 -2.97 -15.24 11.97
N LYS A 50 -4.28 -15.41 12.23
CA LYS A 50 -5.15 -16.24 11.40
C LYS A 50 -5.28 -15.70 9.98
N SER A 51 -5.35 -14.39 9.81
CA SER A 51 -5.39 -13.73 8.50
C SER A 51 -4.02 -13.65 7.82
N ARG A 52 -2.94 -14.06 8.51
CA ARG A 52 -1.55 -13.90 8.06
C ARG A 52 -1.13 -12.43 7.85
N GLU A 53 -1.77 -11.50 8.52
CA GLU A 53 -1.38 -10.09 8.52
C GLU A 53 -0.08 -9.88 9.29
N ILE A 54 0.11 -10.67 10.34
CA ILE A 54 1.32 -10.69 11.16
C ILE A 54 1.90 -12.11 11.23
N GLU A 55 3.18 -12.18 11.56
CA GLU A 55 3.87 -13.42 11.82
C GLU A 55 4.54 -13.40 13.22
N TYR A 56 4.78 -14.60 13.72
CA TYR A 56 5.57 -14.82 14.92
C TYR A 56 7.05 -14.89 14.51
N VAL A 57 7.88 -14.08 15.14
CA VAL A 57 9.32 -13.98 14.80
C VAL A 57 10.15 -14.89 15.69
N SER A 58 10.05 -14.68 17.00
CA SER A 58 10.87 -15.38 17.99
C SER A 58 10.25 -15.26 19.40
N ASP A 59 10.83 -15.98 20.33
CA ASP A 59 10.62 -15.72 21.77
C ASP A 59 11.64 -14.69 22.24
N SER A 60 11.20 -13.62 22.89
CA SER A 60 12.10 -12.63 23.45
C SER A 60 13.10 -13.26 24.41
N MET A 61 14.36 -12.80 24.37
CA MET A 61 15.38 -13.20 25.34
C MET A 61 14.96 -12.70 26.73
N SER A 62 14.59 -13.61 27.63
CA SER A 62 14.21 -13.23 28.99
C SER A 62 15.42 -13.25 29.93
N THR A 63 15.57 -12.20 30.70
CA THR A 63 16.53 -12.11 31.82
C THR A 63 15.95 -12.72 33.10
N GLY A 64 15.25 -13.89 33.02
CA GLY A 64 14.77 -14.62 34.18
C GLY A 64 13.25 -14.81 34.32
N GLY A 65 12.46 -14.45 33.27
CA GLY A 65 11.01 -14.64 33.23
C GLY A 65 10.51 -15.56 32.12
N ARG A 66 9.20 -15.78 32.01
CA ARG A 66 8.58 -16.53 30.91
C ARG A 66 8.82 -15.76 29.60
N LYS A 67 9.42 -16.43 28.60
CA LYS A 67 9.63 -15.87 27.26
C LYS A 67 8.33 -15.30 26.68
N SER A 68 8.38 -14.11 26.14
CA SER A 68 7.26 -13.45 25.50
C SER A 68 7.34 -13.65 23.99
N LYS A 69 6.21 -13.93 23.35
CA LYS A 69 6.14 -14.04 21.90
C LYS A 69 6.31 -12.69 21.25
N GLU A 70 7.09 -12.64 20.18
CA GLU A 70 7.38 -11.46 19.38
C GLU A 70 6.68 -11.53 18.03
N TYR A 71 6.11 -10.43 17.60
CA TYR A 71 5.29 -10.31 16.41
C TYR A 71 5.78 -9.16 15.54
N GLN A 72 5.65 -9.35 14.23
CA GLN A 72 5.86 -8.31 13.21
C GLN A 72 4.83 -8.44 12.11
N LEU A 73 4.70 -7.42 11.26
CA LEU A 73 3.90 -7.54 10.03
C LEU A 73 4.49 -8.62 9.13
N TYR A 74 3.62 -9.41 8.51
CA TYR A 74 4.05 -10.31 7.46
C TYR A 74 4.20 -9.51 6.16
N LYS A 75 5.43 -9.36 5.68
CA LYS A 75 5.77 -8.48 4.55
C LYS A 75 4.97 -8.74 3.28
N ASP A 76 4.65 -10.03 3.01
CA ASP A 76 3.93 -10.46 1.82
C ASP A 76 2.40 -10.58 2.04
N TYR A 77 1.86 -10.04 3.15
CA TYR A 77 0.42 -10.08 3.43
C TYR A 77 -0.39 -9.42 2.33
N LYS A 78 0.05 -8.23 1.90
CA LYS A 78 -0.52 -7.48 0.78
C LYS A 78 0.56 -6.67 0.11
N HIS A 79 0.33 -6.37 -1.17
CA HIS A 79 1.24 -5.55 -1.94
C HIS A 79 0.54 -4.30 -2.46
N LEU A 80 1.32 -3.29 -2.73
CA LEU A 80 0.89 -2.08 -3.42
C LEU A 80 1.51 -2.10 -4.82
N LEU A 81 0.71 -1.81 -5.83
CA LEU A 81 1.21 -1.56 -7.18
C LEU A 81 1.35 -0.06 -7.39
N LYS A 82 2.58 0.41 -7.43
CA LYS A 82 2.94 1.76 -7.79
C LYS A 82 3.13 1.85 -9.30
N ILE A 83 2.50 2.82 -9.91
CA ILE A 83 2.62 3.10 -11.35
C ILE A 83 3.02 4.55 -11.51
N VAL A 84 4.09 4.79 -12.26
CA VAL A 84 4.56 6.13 -12.59
C VAL A 84 4.57 6.31 -14.09
N LEU A 85 3.87 7.35 -14.54
CA LEU A 85 3.85 7.78 -15.91
C LEU A 85 4.85 8.92 -16.10
N LYS A 86 5.71 8.81 -17.14
CA LYS A 86 6.68 9.85 -17.50
C LYS A 86 6.65 10.09 -18.99
N LYS A 87 6.78 11.35 -19.41
CA LYS A 87 6.99 11.71 -20.80
C LYS A 87 8.45 12.14 -21.00
N ASN A 88 9.11 11.50 -21.94
CA ASN A 88 10.39 11.91 -22.49
C ASN A 88 10.18 12.66 -23.79
N LYS A 89 11.22 13.29 -24.34
CA LYS A 89 11.13 14.11 -25.56
C LYS A 89 10.42 13.41 -26.75
N LYS A 90 10.55 12.07 -26.86
CA LYS A 90 10.04 11.30 -28.01
C LYS A 90 9.30 10.03 -27.63
N SER A 91 9.12 9.75 -26.34
CA SER A 91 8.50 8.50 -25.87
C SER A 91 7.80 8.72 -24.53
N TYR A 92 6.90 7.82 -24.25
CA TYR A 92 6.20 7.70 -22.96
C TYR A 92 6.76 6.50 -22.22
N GLU A 93 6.98 6.64 -20.92
CA GLU A 93 7.42 5.57 -20.04
C GLU A 93 6.35 5.26 -19.03
N PHE A 94 6.15 3.96 -18.79
CA PHE A 94 5.26 3.40 -17.79
C PHE A 94 6.10 2.52 -16.87
N ILE A 95 6.25 2.94 -15.63
CA ILE A 95 7.03 2.22 -14.61
C ILE A 95 6.04 1.57 -13.66
N PHE A 96 6.12 0.25 -13.55
CA PHE A 96 5.29 -0.55 -12.64
C PHE A 96 6.20 -1.18 -11.58
N GLU A 97 5.88 -0.91 -10.31
CA GLU A 97 6.59 -1.46 -9.16
C GLU A 97 5.58 -2.09 -8.20
N ILE A 98 5.73 -3.39 -7.93
CA ILE A 98 5.00 -4.04 -6.85
C ILE A 98 5.89 -3.99 -5.63
N ILE A 99 5.39 -3.42 -4.54
CA ILE A 99 6.11 -3.27 -3.28
C ILE A 99 5.38 -4.01 -2.17
N ASP A 100 6.15 -4.57 -1.24
CA ASP A 100 5.65 -5.22 -0.04
C ASP A 100 5.33 -4.19 1.07
N LEU A 101 4.92 -4.65 2.26
CA LEU A 101 4.59 -3.77 3.39
C LEU A 101 5.80 -3.07 4.01
N TYR A 102 7.02 -3.42 3.62
CA TYR A 102 8.27 -2.76 4.04
C TYR A 102 8.92 -1.94 2.92
N ASP A 103 8.11 -1.49 1.93
CA ASP A 103 8.55 -0.70 0.78
C ASP A 103 9.66 -1.36 -0.08
N GLN A 104 9.79 -2.69 0.02
CA GLN A 104 10.74 -3.40 -0.83
C GLN A 104 10.10 -3.72 -2.18
N ILE A 105 10.81 -3.41 -3.26
CA ILE A 105 10.37 -3.75 -4.61
C ILE A 105 10.50 -5.26 -4.81
N VAL A 106 9.37 -5.95 -4.92
CA VAL A 106 9.31 -7.40 -5.19
C VAL A 106 9.17 -7.72 -6.68
N TYR A 107 8.70 -6.76 -7.46
CA TYR A 107 8.63 -6.86 -8.91
C TYR A 107 8.71 -5.46 -9.53
N GLN A 108 9.45 -5.34 -10.62
CA GLN A 108 9.51 -4.09 -11.40
C GLN A 108 9.46 -4.40 -12.89
N LYS A 109 8.74 -3.58 -13.62
CA LYS A 109 8.68 -3.62 -15.08
C LYS A 109 8.54 -2.22 -15.65
N ASN A 110 9.39 -1.90 -16.61
CA ASN A 110 9.34 -0.64 -17.34
C ASN A 110 8.93 -0.93 -18.77
N TYR A 111 8.01 -0.11 -19.27
CA TYR A 111 7.60 -0.13 -20.68
C TYR A 111 7.85 1.23 -21.31
N SER A 112 8.18 1.22 -22.58
CA SER A 112 8.34 2.42 -23.38
C SER A 112 7.37 2.36 -24.56
N SER A 113 6.71 3.47 -24.86
CA SER A 113 5.77 3.60 -25.96
C SER A 113 6.02 4.90 -26.73
N LEU A 114 5.77 4.89 -28.03
CA LEU A 114 5.79 6.10 -28.86
C LEU A 114 4.44 6.84 -28.86
N LYS A 115 3.36 6.16 -28.46
CA LYS A 115 2.00 6.71 -28.50
C LYS A 115 1.46 7.07 -27.12
N GLY A 116 1.81 6.30 -26.07
CA GLY A 116 1.36 6.53 -24.71
C GLY A 116 -0.16 6.46 -24.52
N THR A 117 -0.82 5.50 -25.20
CA THR A 117 -2.29 5.43 -25.20
C THR A 117 -2.84 4.72 -23.96
N VAL A 118 -4.09 5.04 -23.62
CA VAL A 118 -4.83 4.34 -22.55
C VAL A 118 -4.93 2.84 -22.81
N GLU A 119 -5.09 2.43 -24.07
CA GLU A 119 -5.17 1.02 -24.44
C GLU A 119 -3.85 0.27 -24.14
N GLU A 120 -2.71 0.87 -24.53
CA GLU A 120 -1.39 0.31 -24.21
C GLU A 120 -1.19 0.22 -22.70
N PHE A 121 -1.54 1.28 -21.97
CA PHE A 121 -1.46 1.31 -20.51
C PHE A 121 -2.29 0.19 -19.87
N LEU A 122 -3.55 0.01 -20.26
CA LEU A 122 -4.41 -1.05 -19.75
C LEU A 122 -3.86 -2.45 -20.04
N LYS A 123 -3.29 -2.66 -21.23
CA LYS A 123 -2.64 -3.93 -21.61
C LYS A 123 -1.45 -4.23 -20.69
N MET A 124 -0.57 -3.26 -20.48
CA MET A 124 0.58 -3.39 -19.59
C MET A 124 0.15 -3.65 -18.14
N LEU A 125 -0.82 -2.91 -17.65
CA LEU A 125 -1.36 -3.08 -16.30
C LEU A 125 -1.94 -4.49 -16.08
N LYS A 126 -2.72 -5.00 -17.02
CA LYS A 126 -3.26 -6.36 -16.96
C LYS A 126 -2.16 -7.43 -16.98
N GLU A 127 -1.06 -7.19 -17.69
CA GLU A 127 0.11 -8.09 -17.67
C GLU A 127 0.76 -8.13 -16.29
N VAL A 128 0.95 -6.96 -15.67
CA VAL A 128 1.56 -6.87 -14.33
C VAL A 128 0.67 -7.51 -13.27
N LEU A 129 -0.64 -7.28 -13.31
CA LEU A 129 -1.59 -7.86 -12.35
C LEU A 129 -1.65 -9.40 -12.39
N LYS A 130 -1.16 -10.04 -13.46
CA LYS A 130 -1.06 -11.51 -13.55
C LYS A 130 0.13 -12.11 -12.81
N LYS A 131 0.97 -11.31 -12.15
CA LYS A 131 2.19 -11.80 -11.47
C LYS A 131 1.95 -12.54 -10.16
N GLY A 132 0.70 -12.65 -9.71
CA GLY A 132 0.31 -13.54 -8.62
C GLY A 132 0.42 -12.95 -7.22
N GLN A 133 0.92 -11.71 -7.05
CA GLN A 133 0.89 -11.02 -5.78
C GLN A 133 -0.54 -10.51 -5.47
N GLU A 134 -0.91 -10.53 -4.19
CA GLU A 134 -2.18 -9.96 -3.74
C GLU A 134 -2.08 -8.42 -3.69
N ILE A 135 -2.42 -7.76 -4.80
CA ILE A 135 -2.42 -6.30 -4.88
C ILE A 135 -3.66 -5.76 -4.17
N ALA A 136 -3.46 -5.04 -3.05
CA ALA A 136 -4.53 -4.41 -2.29
C ALA A 136 -4.91 -3.04 -2.85
N VAL A 137 -3.92 -2.27 -3.29
CA VAL A 137 -4.09 -0.89 -3.77
C VAL A 137 -3.21 -0.68 -4.99
N ILE A 138 -3.73 0.09 -5.94
CA ILE A 138 -2.99 0.58 -7.10
C ILE A 138 -2.85 2.09 -6.94
N CYS A 139 -1.62 2.59 -6.90
CA CYS A 139 -1.30 4.01 -6.86
C CYS A 139 -0.74 4.44 -8.21
N LEU A 140 -1.46 5.32 -8.89
CA LEU A 140 -1.05 5.89 -10.17
C LEU A 140 -0.57 7.32 -9.96
N SER A 141 0.71 7.55 -10.22
CA SER A 141 1.34 8.87 -10.25
C SER A 141 1.49 9.30 -11.71
N LEU A 142 1.00 10.48 -12.05
CA LEU A 142 1.08 11.02 -13.40
C LEU A 142 1.47 12.51 -13.39
N PRO A 143 2.23 12.97 -14.40
CA PRO A 143 2.49 14.39 -14.58
C PRO A 143 1.21 15.08 -15.07
N GLY A 144 0.68 16.03 -14.31
CA GLY A 144 -0.51 16.75 -14.73
C GLY A 144 -1.43 17.16 -13.56
N VAL A 145 -2.58 17.69 -13.90
CA VAL A 145 -3.63 18.08 -12.96
C VAL A 145 -4.73 17.02 -12.98
N CYS A 146 -4.99 16.44 -11.82
CA CYS A 146 -6.02 15.41 -11.65
C CYS A 146 -7.01 15.86 -10.58
N ASP A 147 -8.30 15.85 -10.90
CA ASP A 147 -9.39 16.03 -9.95
C ASP A 147 -10.38 14.88 -10.06
N GLN A 148 -10.59 14.16 -8.96
CA GLN A 148 -11.46 12.98 -8.87
C GLN A 148 -11.31 11.97 -10.03
N GLY A 149 -10.07 11.83 -10.55
CA GLY A 149 -9.75 10.92 -11.66
C GLY A 149 -9.93 11.52 -13.06
N MET A 150 -10.47 12.74 -13.16
CA MET A 150 -10.46 13.53 -14.40
C MET A 150 -9.07 14.15 -14.57
N ILE A 151 -8.48 14.00 -15.74
CA ILE A 151 -7.16 14.54 -16.07
C ILE A 151 -7.35 15.77 -16.96
N ASP A 152 -7.19 16.96 -16.40
CA ASP A 152 -7.38 18.22 -17.11
C ASP A 152 -6.18 18.60 -17.98
N LEU A 153 -4.98 18.53 -17.39
CA LEU A 153 -3.72 18.81 -18.07
C LEU A 153 -2.76 17.65 -17.82
N CYS A 154 -2.24 17.08 -18.88
CA CYS A 154 -1.28 15.99 -18.79
C CYS A 154 -0.41 15.97 -20.06
N ASP A 155 0.84 15.56 -19.88
CA ASP A 155 1.75 15.33 -20.99
C ASP A 155 1.35 14.13 -21.89
N PHE A 156 0.44 13.29 -21.42
CA PHE A 156 -0.11 12.15 -22.17
C PHE A 156 -1.38 12.58 -22.91
N GLU A 157 -1.27 12.90 -24.19
CA GLU A 157 -2.37 13.46 -25.00
C GLU A 157 -3.62 12.56 -25.01
N ASP A 158 -3.44 11.23 -25.05
CA ASP A 158 -4.59 10.29 -25.05
C ASP A 158 -5.25 10.14 -23.67
N ILE A 159 -4.61 10.58 -22.59
CA ILE A 159 -5.13 10.55 -21.23
C ILE A 159 -5.84 11.87 -20.88
N GLN A 160 -5.41 12.97 -21.46
CA GLN A 160 -5.97 14.29 -21.21
C GLN A 160 -7.47 14.35 -21.52
N ASN A 161 -8.22 15.07 -20.70
CA ASN A 161 -9.68 15.21 -20.75
C ASN A 161 -10.45 13.87 -20.62
N LYS A 162 -9.83 12.85 -20.01
CA LYS A 162 -10.47 11.57 -19.70
C LYS A 162 -10.56 11.33 -18.20
N ASN A 163 -11.64 10.71 -17.76
CA ASN A 163 -11.73 10.19 -16.39
C ASN A 163 -11.04 8.82 -16.33
N ILE A 164 -9.75 8.82 -16.00
CA ILE A 164 -8.94 7.60 -15.94
C ILE A 164 -9.39 6.69 -14.81
N LEU A 165 -9.87 7.24 -13.69
CA LEU A 165 -10.39 6.44 -12.59
C LEU A 165 -11.61 5.60 -13.01
N GLU A 166 -12.54 6.19 -13.75
CA GLU A 166 -13.71 5.46 -14.26
C GLU A 166 -13.32 4.39 -15.29
N ILE A 167 -12.37 4.70 -16.17
CA ILE A 167 -11.87 3.73 -17.14
C ILE A 167 -11.24 2.54 -16.42
N LEU A 168 -10.38 2.79 -15.42
CA LEU A 168 -9.73 1.75 -14.66
C LEU A 168 -10.71 0.92 -13.83
N LYS A 169 -11.71 1.54 -13.18
CA LYS A 169 -12.73 0.83 -12.39
C LYS A 169 -13.57 -0.16 -13.19
N LYS A 170 -13.69 0.01 -14.49
CA LYS A 170 -14.38 -0.96 -15.37
C LYS A 170 -13.60 -2.26 -15.56
N GLU A 171 -12.28 -2.17 -15.43
CA GLU A 171 -11.35 -3.25 -15.76
C GLU A 171 -10.71 -3.89 -14.52
N ILE A 172 -10.71 -3.18 -13.39
CA ILE A 172 -9.91 -3.50 -12.21
C ILE A 172 -10.76 -3.38 -10.95
N LYS A 173 -10.64 -4.39 -10.07
CA LYS A 173 -11.41 -4.49 -8.82
C LYS A 173 -10.70 -3.86 -7.62
N GLN A 174 -9.38 -3.70 -7.71
CA GLN A 174 -8.55 -3.16 -6.64
C GLN A 174 -8.90 -1.68 -6.36
N LYS A 175 -8.65 -1.24 -5.15
CA LYS A 175 -8.69 0.19 -4.82
C LYS A 175 -7.66 0.94 -5.65
N ILE A 176 -8.06 2.04 -6.28
CA ILE A 176 -7.19 2.86 -7.11
C ILE A 176 -7.10 4.25 -6.49
N ILE A 177 -5.88 4.75 -6.39
CA ILE A 177 -5.54 6.11 -5.99
C ILE A 177 -4.79 6.73 -7.16
N ILE A 178 -5.21 7.90 -7.60
CA ILE A 178 -4.54 8.66 -8.66
C ILE A 178 -4.11 9.99 -8.06
N GLU A 179 -2.86 10.36 -8.25
CA GLU A 179 -2.32 11.58 -7.71
C GLU A 179 -1.27 12.20 -8.66
N ASN A 180 -1.13 13.51 -8.57
CA ASN A 180 -0.08 14.23 -9.27
C ASN A 180 1.31 13.81 -8.76
N ASP A 181 2.30 13.78 -9.65
CA ASP A 181 3.67 13.35 -9.34
C ASP A 181 4.36 14.28 -8.31
N VAL A 182 4.08 15.59 -8.36
CA VAL A 182 4.62 16.57 -7.40
C VAL A 182 4.00 16.35 -6.02
N ASN A 183 2.69 16.09 -5.94
CA ASN A 183 2.02 15.78 -4.68
C ASN A 183 2.55 14.48 -4.09
N CYS A 184 2.73 13.44 -4.91
CA CYS A 184 3.36 12.18 -4.47
C CYS A 184 4.75 12.42 -3.89
N ALA A 185 5.58 13.23 -4.55
CA ALA A 185 6.92 13.57 -4.08
C ALA A 185 6.88 14.38 -2.77
N SER A 186 5.96 15.33 -2.65
CA SER A 186 5.80 16.17 -1.45
C SER A 186 5.35 15.35 -0.24
N ILE A 187 4.41 14.42 -0.44
CA ILE A 187 3.97 13.49 0.61
C ILE A 187 5.13 12.58 1.04
N GLY A 188 5.85 12.00 0.07
CA GLY A 188 7.03 11.17 0.36
C GLY A 188 8.10 11.92 1.13
N PHE A 189 8.39 13.16 0.76
CA PHE A 189 9.33 14.02 1.50
C PHE A 189 8.87 14.25 2.95
N TYR A 190 7.59 14.54 3.15
CA TYR A 190 7.01 14.74 4.49
C TYR A 190 7.22 13.52 5.39
N PHE A 191 6.91 12.33 4.90
CA PHE A 191 7.08 11.10 5.69
C PHE A 191 8.54 10.72 5.96
N VAL A 192 9.47 11.03 5.06
CA VAL A 192 10.89 10.70 5.25
C VAL A 192 11.59 11.65 6.23
N PHE A 193 11.17 12.93 6.29
CA PHE A 193 11.90 13.95 7.06
C PHE A 193 11.21 14.41 8.35
N LEU A 194 9.93 14.09 8.55
CA LEU A 194 9.16 14.55 9.70
C LEU A 194 8.73 13.42 10.64
N PHE A 195 8.97 12.18 10.29
CA PHE A 195 8.76 10.97 11.08
C PHE A 195 9.99 10.05 10.99
#